data_35d7e92b3a35e49854c4c4ca10522bd7
#
_entry.id   35d7e92b3a35e49854c4c4ca10522bd7
#
_cell.length_a   1.000
_cell.length_b   1.000
_cell.length_c   1.000
_cell.angle_alpha   90.00
_cell.angle_beta   90.00
_cell.angle_gamma   90.00
#
_symmetry.space_group_name_H-M   'P 1'
#
loop_
_entity.id
_entity.type
_entity.pdbx_description
1 polymer ?
#
loop_
_entity_poly.entity_id
_entity_poly.type
_entity_poly.pdbx_seq_one_letter_code
_entity_poly.pdbx_strand_id
1 'polypeptide(L)'
;MPCVMRLKASFRKTNGYINRQIHGTSDDMNREIPTLRGVCNRQRLWCLYNCCFIEVVKMLTEAEIKRFIEEDALSEKKRIAAVGQRYYEAEHDILNYRMFYYNADGILVEDKSRSNSRICHPFLTELIDQKASYMLSFEENPIQAKEFADGLQDHLDEYFDDEFWAEMQELITGCSAKGFEYLYAFKNAEDRLAFQCADSLGVVEVRAKDTDDGCEYVIYWYVERINEDKKRIKRIQVYDKDQIWFYTQVDDGSIVLDDNEPVNPKPNIVWTDPKTGNQYGDSLGFIPFWRLDNNRKQFSDLKPIKGLIDDYDLMECGLSNNVQDFDTPIHLVKGFNGDNLNELQQNIKTKKIMGVDSDGGLEVLTVDIPYQARKTKADEDEKNIYRFGMGFNSSQTGDGNITNVVIRSRYTLLDLKVGKLEMRLKRFLKGIIKVVMDEINTMHGTDYQFKDVDIDFTFNVPTNEQENVQNAKTEAETEQIRLNSILNVATVIGDDETLKGICEILDLDYDELQGQLEKLNEEKNLNNAQAMLEGVVTDEQTAETGSAAIPE
;
A
#
# COMPACT_ATOMS: atom_id res chain seq x y z
N MET A 1 41.91 12.13 10.46
CA MET A 1 40.82 11.54 9.64
C MET A 1 41.46 10.61 8.63
N PRO A 2 41.19 9.32 8.62
CA PRO A 2 41.68 8.45 7.56
C PRO A 2 40.82 8.64 6.32
N CYS A 3 41.40 9.20 5.25
CA CYS A 3 40.79 9.19 3.92
C CYS A 3 41.11 7.87 3.23
N VAL A 4 40.09 7.10 2.86
CA VAL A 4 40.25 5.94 2.00
C VAL A 4 40.11 6.43 0.53
N MET A 5 41.19 6.32 -0.24
CA MET A 5 41.19 6.68 -1.67
C MET A 5 40.92 5.43 -2.52
N ARG A 6 39.90 5.49 -3.36
CA ARG A 6 39.63 4.48 -4.39
C ARG A 6 39.95 5.00 -5.78
N LEU A 7 40.73 4.21 -6.53
CA LEU A 7 40.95 4.41 -7.96
C LEU A 7 39.89 3.62 -8.73
N LYS A 8 38.91 4.31 -9.32
CA LYS A 8 37.99 3.71 -10.30
C LYS A 8 38.58 3.90 -11.71
N ALA A 9 38.95 2.81 -12.36
CA ALA A 9 39.23 2.81 -13.79
C ALA A 9 38.04 2.18 -14.50
N SER A 10 37.25 2.99 -15.20
CA SER A 10 36.16 2.50 -16.05
C SER A 10 36.73 2.10 -17.41
N PHE A 11 36.93 0.81 -17.63
CA PHE A 11 37.16 0.24 -18.95
C PHE A 11 35.84 -0.31 -19.50
N ARG A 12 35.26 0.33 -20.49
CA ARG A 12 34.29 -0.33 -21.36
C ARG A 12 35.03 -1.30 -22.28
N LYS A 13 34.76 -2.61 -22.07
CA LYS A 13 35.24 -3.78 -22.84
C LYS A 13 36.70 -4.16 -22.61
N THR A 14 36.95 -4.96 -21.62
CA THR A 14 37.64 -6.26 -21.64
C THR A 14 37.88 -6.74 -20.21
N ASN A 15 37.67 -8.03 -19.98
CA ASN A 15 37.76 -8.75 -18.70
C ASN A 15 38.97 -8.39 -17.84
N GLY A 16 38.73 -8.03 -16.59
CA GLY A 16 39.73 -7.99 -15.54
C GLY A 16 39.71 -6.70 -14.72
N TYR A 17 38.94 -6.68 -13.63
CA TYR A 17 39.04 -5.63 -12.62
C TYR A 17 40.30 -5.81 -11.77
N ILE A 18 41.18 -4.83 -11.77
CA ILE A 18 42.28 -4.78 -10.80
C ILE A 18 41.90 -3.74 -9.74
N ASN A 19 41.40 -4.20 -8.61
CA ASN A 19 41.29 -3.39 -7.39
C ASN A 19 42.63 -3.41 -6.67
N ARG A 20 43.34 -2.30 -6.60
CA ARG A 20 44.41 -2.08 -5.64
C ARG A 20 43.94 -1.08 -4.60
N GLN A 21 43.81 -1.53 -3.38
CA GLN A 21 43.73 -0.65 -2.22
C GLN A 21 45.12 -0.08 -1.91
N ILE A 22 45.23 1.23 -1.91
CA ILE A 22 46.44 1.92 -1.48
C ILE A 22 46.09 2.63 -0.18
N HIS A 23 46.68 2.16 0.94
CA HIS A 23 46.64 2.84 2.20
C HIS A 23 47.90 3.72 2.31
N GLY A 24 47.73 5.04 2.32
CA GLY A 24 48.84 5.98 2.51
C GLY A 24 48.38 7.40 2.83
N THR A 25 49.21 8.14 3.51
CA THR A 25 48.99 9.58 3.74
C THR A 25 49.40 10.40 2.51
N SER A 26 48.96 11.66 2.42
CA SER A 26 49.20 12.54 1.25
C SER A 26 50.69 12.70 0.84
N ASP A 27 51.61 12.47 1.75
CA ASP A 27 53.06 12.58 1.50
C ASP A 27 53.64 11.35 0.79
N ASP A 28 53.05 10.16 0.96
CA ASP A 28 53.48 8.93 0.27
C ASP A 28 53.08 8.92 -1.21
N MET A 29 52.00 9.62 -1.59
CA MET A 29 51.57 9.72 -3.00
C MET A 29 52.56 10.50 -3.89
N ASN A 30 53.25 11.49 -3.34
CA ASN A 30 54.23 12.27 -4.12
C ASN A 30 55.55 11.50 -4.38
N ARG A 31 55.83 10.43 -3.64
CA ARG A 31 57.02 9.59 -3.84
C ARG A 31 56.86 8.45 -4.84
N GLU A 32 55.66 7.98 -5.09
CA GLU A 32 55.38 6.87 -6.04
C GLU A 32 55.16 7.36 -7.52
N ILE A 33 54.79 8.63 -7.71
CA ILE A 33 54.58 9.20 -9.04
C ILE A 33 55.82 9.18 -9.97
N PRO A 34 57.03 9.33 -9.50
CA PRO A 34 58.22 9.27 -10.36
C PRO A 34 58.50 7.91 -10.99
N THR A 35 58.08 6.83 -10.35
CA THR A 35 58.34 5.45 -10.81
C THR A 35 57.39 5.01 -11.96
N LEU A 36 56.23 5.65 -12.09
CA LEU A 36 55.31 5.41 -13.18
C LEU A 36 55.65 6.17 -14.47
N ARG A 37 56.54 7.18 -14.36
CA ARG A 37 56.96 8.00 -15.54
C ARG A 37 57.91 7.25 -16.49
N GLY A 38 58.49 6.15 -16.07
CA GLY A 38 59.45 5.39 -16.88
C GLY A 38 58.88 4.38 -17.86
N VAL A 39 57.59 4.06 -17.81
CA VAL A 39 57.03 2.93 -18.56
C VAL A 39 55.92 3.31 -19.55
N CYS A 40 55.50 4.56 -19.66
CA CYS A 40 54.39 4.94 -20.55
C CYS A 40 54.73 6.08 -21.52
N ASN A 41 54.44 5.83 -22.82
CA ASN A 41 54.58 6.78 -23.88
C ASN A 41 53.68 8.03 -23.65
N ARG A 42 54.18 9.26 -23.87
CA ARG A 42 53.51 10.53 -23.53
C ARG A 42 52.04 10.66 -23.94
N GLN A 43 51.61 10.00 -25.01
CA GLN A 43 50.21 10.03 -25.45
C GLN A 43 49.25 9.16 -24.60
N ARG A 44 49.74 8.08 -23.96
CA ARG A 44 48.94 7.23 -23.07
C ARG A 44 48.76 7.85 -21.68
N LEU A 45 49.70 8.65 -21.20
CA LEU A 45 49.57 9.37 -19.93
C LEU A 45 48.48 10.46 -19.96
N TRP A 46 48.28 11.08 -21.12
CA TRP A 46 47.24 12.13 -21.26
C TRP A 46 45.82 11.54 -21.20
N CYS A 47 45.59 10.34 -21.73
CA CYS A 47 44.33 9.61 -21.59
C CYS A 47 44.08 9.11 -20.16
N LEU A 48 45.13 8.68 -19.46
CA LEU A 48 44.99 8.22 -18.06
C LEU A 48 44.72 9.40 -17.09
N TYR A 49 45.27 10.57 -17.34
CA TYR A 49 45.04 11.74 -16.51
C TYR A 49 43.63 12.34 -16.62
N ASN A 50 42.98 12.16 -17.78
CA ASN A 50 41.60 12.61 -18.00
C ASN A 50 40.54 11.56 -17.67
N CYS A 51 40.93 10.29 -17.40
CA CYS A 51 39.97 9.19 -17.07
C CYS A 51 39.96 8.79 -15.61
N CYS A 52 40.87 9.31 -14.76
CA CYS A 52 40.86 8.97 -13.33
C CYS A 52 40.22 10.12 -12.53
N PHE A 53 38.92 10.06 -12.34
CA PHE A 53 38.26 10.76 -11.25
C PHE A 53 38.59 10.03 -9.95
N ILE A 54 39.37 10.66 -9.07
CA ILE A 54 39.54 10.20 -7.69
C ILE A 54 38.33 10.76 -6.92
N GLU A 55 37.28 9.99 -6.81
CA GLU A 55 36.17 10.32 -5.92
C GLU A 55 36.66 10.03 -4.50
N VAL A 56 36.84 11.07 -3.70
CA VAL A 56 37.09 10.93 -2.26
C VAL A 56 35.75 10.62 -1.60
N VAL A 57 35.49 9.37 -1.32
CA VAL A 57 34.30 8.98 -0.56
C VAL A 57 34.45 9.56 0.85
N LYS A 58 33.68 10.59 1.14
CA LYS A 58 33.64 11.21 2.46
C LYS A 58 32.72 10.38 3.35
N MET A 59 33.29 9.58 4.23
CA MET A 59 32.55 8.85 5.25
C MET A 59 31.92 9.83 6.24
N LEU A 60 30.65 9.65 6.58
CA LEU A 60 30.00 10.39 7.67
C LEU A 60 30.63 10.02 9.01
N THR A 61 30.91 11.00 9.82
CA THR A 61 31.38 10.78 11.19
C THR A 61 30.21 10.39 12.08
N GLU A 62 30.47 9.63 13.13
CA GLU A 62 29.47 9.22 14.12
C GLU A 62 28.69 10.41 14.71
N ALA A 63 29.38 11.54 14.92
CA ALA A 63 28.77 12.77 15.38
C ALA A 63 27.82 13.41 14.32
N GLU A 64 28.17 13.33 13.03
CA GLU A 64 27.32 13.78 11.93
C GLU A 64 26.08 12.89 11.80
N ILE A 65 26.25 11.58 11.88
CA ILE A 65 25.13 10.60 11.86
C ILE A 65 24.15 10.91 13.01
N LYS A 66 24.64 11.07 14.21
CA LYS A 66 23.82 11.40 15.39
C LYS A 66 23.06 12.71 15.19
N ARG A 67 23.74 13.74 14.71
CA ARG A 67 23.13 15.04 14.45
C ARG A 67 22.03 14.96 13.40
N PHE A 68 22.25 14.26 12.28
CA PHE A 68 21.23 14.11 11.23
C PHE A 68 20.00 13.37 11.73
N ILE A 69 20.16 12.32 12.54
CA ILE A 69 19.04 11.61 13.15
C ILE A 69 18.25 12.52 14.08
N GLU A 70 18.93 13.28 14.95
CA GLU A 70 18.30 14.18 15.91
C GLU A 70 17.58 15.35 15.21
N GLU A 71 18.23 16.01 14.23
CA GLU A 71 17.64 17.10 13.46
C GLU A 71 16.40 16.65 12.66
N ASP A 72 16.47 15.46 12.03
CA ASP A 72 15.34 14.92 11.28
C ASP A 72 14.17 14.54 12.17
N ALA A 73 14.43 13.92 13.33
CA ALA A 73 13.40 13.58 14.32
C ALA A 73 12.66 14.82 14.85
N LEU A 74 13.32 15.98 14.93
CA LEU A 74 12.74 17.25 15.33
C LEU A 74 12.02 17.98 14.19
N SER A 75 12.12 17.49 12.97
CA SER A 75 11.47 18.11 11.81
C SER A 75 9.95 18.09 11.94
N GLU A 76 9.28 19.14 11.43
CA GLU A 76 7.82 19.23 11.45
C GLU A 76 7.17 18.02 10.76
N LYS A 77 7.77 17.54 9.66
CA LYS A 77 7.28 16.39 8.90
C LYS A 77 7.27 15.12 9.74
N LYS A 78 8.36 14.80 10.41
CA LYS A 78 8.47 13.60 11.27
C LYS A 78 7.53 13.70 12.48
N ARG A 79 7.39 14.88 13.06
CA ARG A 79 6.45 15.11 14.16
C ARG A 79 5.01 14.87 13.73
N ILE A 80 4.61 15.34 12.54
CA ILE A 80 3.27 15.08 11.99
C ILE A 80 3.11 13.59 11.66
N ALA A 81 4.13 12.96 11.09
CA ALA A 81 4.13 11.53 10.78
C ALA A 81 3.95 10.67 12.05
N ALA A 82 4.67 10.99 13.12
CA ALA A 82 4.55 10.28 14.40
C ALA A 82 3.14 10.41 15.02
N VAL A 83 2.49 11.57 14.86
CA VAL A 83 1.10 11.74 15.29
C VAL A 83 0.18 10.87 14.43
N GLY A 84 0.37 10.83 13.12
CA GLY A 84 -0.40 9.99 12.21
C GLY A 84 -0.28 8.50 12.55
N GLN A 85 0.93 8.04 12.84
CA GLN A 85 1.19 6.67 13.27
C GLN A 85 0.43 6.32 14.56
N ARG A 86 0.54 7.16 15.61
CA ARG A 86 -0.18 6.94 16.88
C ARG A 86 -1.69 6.82 16.69
N TYR A 87 -2.28 7.70 15.84
CA TYR A 87 -3.71 7.66 15.58
C TYR A 87 -4.13 6.43 14.77
N TYR A 88 -3.28 5.94 13.88
CA TYR A 88 -3.49 4.67 13.20
C TYR A 88 -3.44 3.48 14.17
N GLU A 89 -2.55 3.50 15.14
CA GLU A 89 -2.40 2.50 16.21
C GLU A 89 -3.41 2.66 17.36
N ALA A 90 -4.43 3.52 17.18
CA ALA A 90 -5.42 3.85 18.21
C ALA A 90 -4.83 4.45 19.50
N GLU A 91 -3.71 5.15 19.41
CA GLU A 91 -3.08 5.89 20.50
C GLU A 91 -3.43 7.39 20.41
N HIS A 92 -4.71 7.71 20.54
CA HIS A 92 -5.24 9.07 20.41
C HIS A 92 -4.87 9.96 21.61
N ASP A 93 -4.97 11.26 21.40
CA ASP A 93 -4.66 12.26 22.43
C ASP A 93 -5.59 12.14 23.64
N ILE A 94 -6.80 11.58 23.48
CA ILE A 94 -7.76 11.33 24.56
C ILE A 94 -7.19 10.41 25.67
N LEU A 95 -6.29 9.50 25.36
CA LEU A 95 -5.65 8.62 26.34
C LEU A 95 -4.85 9.40 27.39
N ASN A 96 -4.39 10.59 27.03
CA ASN A 96 -3.64 11.48 27.91
C ASN A 96 -4.51 12.58 28.52
N TYR A 97 -5.83 12.55 28.24
CA TYR A 97 -6.75 13.57 28.74
C TYR A 97 -6.85 13.54 30.27
N ARG A 98 -6.77 14.72 30.90
CA ARG A 98 -6.90 14.93 32.35
C ARG A 98 -7.92 16.01 32.61
N MET A 99 -8.76 15.83 33.62
CA MET A 99 -9.67 16.86 34.10
C MET A 99 -9.01 17.65 35.23
N PHE A 100 -9.19 18.93 35.20
CA PHE A 100 -8.64 19.85 36.22
C PHE A 100 -9.73 20.76 36.76
N TYR A 101 -9.56 21.15 38.02
CA TYR A 101 -10.39 22.18 38.65
C TYR A 101 -9.52 23.12 39.50
N TYR A 102 -10.01 24.31 39.76
CA TYR A 102 -9.37 25.24 40.70
C TYR A 102 -9.84 24.92 42.12
N ASN A 103 -8.90 24.62 43.02
CA ASN A 103 -9.21 24.43 44.44
C ASN A 103 -9.56 25.75 45.12
N ALA A 104 -9.86 25.70 46.43
CA ALA A 104 -10.22 26.89 47.21
C ALA A 104 -9.12 27.97 47.25
N ASP A 105 -7.87 27.60 47.05
CA ASP A 105 -6.70 28.48 47.01
C ASP A 105 -6.43 29.02 45.60
N GLY A 106 -7.26 28.71 44.61
CA GLY A 106 -7.10 29.14 43.22
C GLY A 106 -6.00 28.37 42.47
N ILE A 107 -5.56 27.23 42.99
CA ILE A 107 -4.54 26.38 42.36
C ILE A 107 -5.23 25.33 41.45
N LEU A 108 -4.73 25.18 40.23
CA LEU A 108 -5.19 24.16 39.28
C LEU A 108 -4.75 22.77 39.74
N VAL A 109 -5.70 21.91 40.05
CA VAL A 109 -5.46 20.54 40.57
C VAL A 109 -6.19 19.54 39.67
N GLU A 110 -5.57 18.35 39.44
CA GLU A 110 -6.21 17.26 38.71
C GLU A 110 -7.42 16.73 39.51
N ASP A 111 -8.57 16.64 38.85
CA ASP A 111 -9.78 16.07 39.44
C ASP A 111 -9.79 14.58 39.31
N LYS A 112 -9.46 13.88 40.39
CA LYS A 112 -9.47 12.43 40.51
C LYS A 112 -10.79 11.86 41.05
N SER A 113 -11.73 12.76 41.41
CA SER A 113 -13.02 12.38 42.01
C SER A 113 -14.08 12.06 40.97
N ARG A 114 -13.94 12.54 39.74
CA ARG A 114 -14.85 12.30 38.64
C ARG A 114 -14.39 11.13 37.79
N SER A 115 -15.33 10.44 37.17
CA SER A 115 -15.05 9.44 36.15
C SER A 115 -14.29 10.08 34.97
N ASN A 116 -13.29 9.41 34.47
CA ASN A 116 -12.46 9.86 33.37
C ASN A 116 -12.17 8.70 32.40
N SER A 117 -13.21 8.30 31.68
CA SER A 117 -13.11 7.31 30.61
C SER A 117 -12.25 7.87 29.48
N ARG A 118 -11.40 7.04 28.92
CA ARG A 118 -10.47 7.37 27.84
C ARG A 118 -10.52 6.27 26.81
N ILE A 119 -11.42 6.42 25.86
CA ILE A 119 -11.72 5.43 24.83
C ILE A 119 -11.37 6.07 23.48
N CYS A 120 -10.58 5.37 22.67
CA CYS A 120 -10.26 5.77 21.31
C CYS A 120 -11.26 5.12 20.35
N HIS A 121 -11.64 5.87 19.32
CA HIS A 121 -12.43 5.36 18.21
C HIS A 121 -11.58 5.35 16.93
N PRO A 122 -11.13 4.18 16.44
CA PRO A 122 -10.06 4.06 15.44
C PRO A 122 -10.55 4.35 14.00
N PHE A 123 -11.20 5.49 13.77
CA PHE A 123 -11.67 5.92 12.45
C PHE A 123 -10.54 6.02 11.41
N LEU A 124 -9.35 6.47 11.84
CA LEU A 124 -8.23 6.61 10.92
C LEU A 124 -7.77 5.24 10.41
N THR A 125 -7.72 4.25 11.28
CA THR A 125 -7.37 2.87 10.93
C THR A 125 -8.33 2.33 9.87
N GLU A 126 -9.64 2.44 10.13
CA GLU A 126 -10.67 2.00 9.17
C GLU A 126 -10.53 2.71 7.81
N LEU A 127 -10.36 4.03 7.80
CA LEU A 127 -10.25 4.83 6.57
C LEU A 127 -8.99 4.53 5.76
N ILE A 128 -7.89 4.18 6.43
CA ILE A 128 -6.63 3.80 5.77
C ILE A 128 -6.72 2.38 5.24
N ASP A 129 -7.27 1.45 6.03
CA ASP A 129 -7.42 0.06 5.63
C ASP A 129 -8.39 -0.08 4.46
N GLN A 130 -9.50 0.70 4.44
CA GLN A 130 -10.37 0.80 3.26
C GLN A 130 -9.60 1.27 2.02
N LYS A 131 -8.75 2.29 2.17
CA LYS A 131 -7.95 2.83 1.07
C LYS A 131 -6.91 1.83 0.56
N ALA A 132 -6.16 1.19 1.46
CA ALA A 132 -5.12 0.23 1.11
C ALA A 132 -5.72 -1.03 0.45
N SER A 133 -6.78 -1.59 1.05
CA SER A 133 -7.47 -2.76 0.51
C SER A 133 -8.10 -2.47 -0.85
N TYR A 134 -8.68 -1.29 -1.05
CA TYR A 134 -9.27 -0.92 -2.32
C TYR A 134 -8.21 -0.70 -3.42
N MET A 135 -7.06 -0.11 -3.08
CA MET A 135 -5.95 0.07 -4.04
C MET A 135 -5.32 -1.23 -4.51
N LEU A 136 -5.39 -2.27 -3.69
CA LEU A 136 -4.84 -3.60 -4.00
C LEU A 136 -5.91 -4.64 -4.32
N SER A 137 -7.14 -4.20 -4.65
CA SER A 137 -8.27 -5.09 -5.01
C SER A 137 -8.27 -5.49 -6.48
N PHE A 138 -7.11 -5.66 -7.11
CA PHE A 138 -7.00 -6.13 -8.48
C PHE A 138 -7.08 -7.67 -8.55
N GLU A 139 -7.61 -8.19 -9.66
CA GLU A 139 -7.66 -9.65 -9.92
C GLU A 139 -6.40 -10.13 -10.62
N GLU A 140 -5.84 -9.32 -11.50
CA GLU A 140 -4.62 -9.61 -12.24
C GLU A 140 -3.51 -8.65 -11.81
N ASN A 141 -2.25 -9.12 -11.88
CA ASN A 141 -1.09 -8.30 -11.52
C ASN A 141 -1.11 -6.99 -12.35
N PRO A 142 -1.08 -5.81 -11.70
CA PRO A 142 -1.10 -4.52 -12.42
C PRO A 142 0.12 -4.27 -13.29
N ILE A 143 1.20 -5.04 -13.12
CA ILE A 143 2.45 -4.91 -13.88
C ILE A 143 2.47 -6.01 -14.91
N GLN A 144 2.22 -5.66 -16.17
CA GLN A 144 2.09 -6.62 -17.26
C GLN A 144 3.08 -6.35 -18.38
N ALA A 145 3.64 -7.42 -18.94
CA ALA A 145 4.44 -7.37 -20.14
C ALA A 145 3.53 -7.15 -21.37
N LYS A 146 3.99 -6.40 -22.36
CA LYS A 146 3.28 -6.22 -23.63
C LYS A 146 3.41 -7.47 -24.48
N GLU A 147 2.42 -7.72 -25.34
CA GLU A 147 2.31 -8.91 -26.19
C GLU A 147 3.55 -9.25 -27.02
N PHE A 148 4.38 -8.23 -27.35
CA PHE A 148 5.60 -8.44 -28.15
C PHE A 148 6.85 -8.75 -27.32
N ALA A 149 6.75 -8.82 -25.99
CA ALA A 149 7.87 -9.09 -25.09
C ALA A 149 7.80 -10.54 -24.57
N ASP A 150 8.05 -11.49 -25.46
CA ASP A 150 7.97 -12.93 -25.14
C ASP A 150 8.83 -13.30 -23.92
N GLY A 151 8.25 -14.03 -22.95
CA GLY A 151 8.92 -14.53 -21.74
C GLY A 151 9.18 -13.48 -20.66
N LEU A 152 8.88 -12.21 -20.89
CA LEU A 152 9.07 -11.16 -19.87
C LEU A 152 8.10 -11.31 -18.71
N GLN A 153 6.85 -11.72 -18.96
CA GLN A 153 5.83 -11.84 -17.92
C GLN A 153 6.25 -12.83 -16.83
N ASP A 154 6.75 -13.99 -17.20
CA ASP A 154 7.21 -15.02 -16.25
C ASP A 154 8.30 -14.47 -15.31
N HIS A 155 9.20 -13.65 -15.85
CA HIS A 155 10.23 -12.99 -15.05
C HIS A 155 9.66 -11.89 -14.14
N LEU A 156 8.70 -11.08 -14.63
CA LEU A 156 8.08 -10.04 -13.80
C LEU A 156 7.30 -10.64 -12.64
N ASP A 157 6.61 -11.75 -12.84
CA ASP A 157 5.83 -12.44 -11.81
C ASP A 157 6.72 -13.02 -10.70
N GLU A 158 8.00 -13.33 -10.99
CA GLU A 158 8.97 -13.73 -9.98
C GLU A 158 9.40 -12.61 -9.02
N TYR A 159 9.31 -11.33 -9.44
CA TYR A 159 9.68 -10.18 -8.63
C TYR A 159 8.49 -9.44 -8.03
N PHE A 160 7.35 -9.47 -8.69
CA PHE A 160 6.11 -8.79 -8.29
C PHE A 160 5.05 -9.80 -7.83
N ASP A 161 5.49 -10.68 -6.96
CA ASP A 161 4.73 -11.75 -6.34
C ASP A 161 3.87 -11.26 -5.14
N ASP A 162 3.25 -12.19 -4.44
CA ASP A 162 2.42 -11.91 -3.26
C ASP A 162 3.22 -11.25 -2.13
N GLU A 163 4.51 -11.58 -1.96
CA GLU A 163 5.37 -10.97 -0.94
C GLU A 163 5.61 -9.49 -1.26
N PHE A 164 5.89 -9.17 -2.53
CA PHE A 164 6.01 -7.79 -2.97
C PHE A 164 4.72 -6.98 -2.71
N TRP A 165 3.56 -7.55 -3.05
CA TRP A 165 2.29 -6.86 -2.85
C TRP A 165 1.90 -6.73 -1.38
N ALA A 166 2.31 -7.66 -0.52
CA ALA A 166 2.18 -7.51 0.93
C ALA A 166 3.01 -6.32 1.46
N GLU A 167 4.28 -6.18 1.02
CA GLU A 167 5.11 -5.01 1.35
C GLU A 167 4.53 -3.70 0.78
N MET A 168 3.89 -3.75 -0.39
CA MET A 168 3.19 -2.61 -0.96
C MET A 168 1.96 -2.20 -0.15
N GLN A 169 1.25 -3.15 0.47
CA GLN A 169 0.16 -2.86 1.39
C GLN A 169 0.67 -2.09 2.61
N GLU A 170 1.76 -2.56 3.23
CA GLU A 170 2.41 -1.86 4.35
C GLU A 170 2.89 -0.46 3.94
N LEU A 171 3.47 -0.34 2.75
CA LEU A 171 3.91 0.94 2.19
C LEU A 171 2.76 1.94 2.02
N ILE A 172 1.63 1.50 1.46
CA ILE A 172 0.44 2.34 1.24
C ILE A 172 -0.18 2.75 2.58
N THR A 173 -0.26 1.82 3.52
CA THR A 173 -0.76 2.04 4.88
C THR A 173 0.11 3.06 5.61
N GLY A 174 1.42 2.82 5.68
CA GLY A 174 2.38 3.72 6.30
C GLY A 174 2.42 5.10 5.64
N CYS A 175 2.40 5.14 4.31
CA CYS A 175 2.33 6.38 3.54
C CYS A 175 1.05 7.18 3.86
N SER A 176 -0.10 6.51 4.03
CA SER A 176 -1.37 7.16 4.36
C SER A 176 -1.41 7.66 5.80
N ALA A 177 -0.90 6.87 6.74
CA ALA A 177 -0.83 7.21 8.16
C ALA A 177 0.19 8.33 8.43
N LYS A 178 1.40 8.23 7.90
CA LYS A 178 2.54 9.12 8.17
C LYS A 178 2.70 10.26 7.17
N GLY A 179 2.11 10.10 5.95
CA GLY A 179 2.20 11.06 4.86
C GLY A 179 3.27 10.73 3.82
N PHE A 180 4.20 9.85 4.14
CA PHE A 180 5.21 9.26 3.26
C PHE A 180 5.78 7.99 3.88
N GLU A 181 6.25 7.07 3.03
CA GLU A 181 6.88 5.81 3.45
C GLU A 181 7.98 5.44 2.46
N TYR A 182 8.85 4.53 2.86
CA TYR A 182 9.97 4.07 2.04
C TYR A 182 9.89 2.58 1.77
N LEU A 183 10.30 2.21 0.57
CA LEU A 183 10.63 0.85 0.19
C LEU A 183 12.13 0.79 -0.10
N TYR A 184 12.81 -0.23 0.36
CA TYR A 184 14.21 -0.45 0.00
C TYR A 184 14.41 -1.83 -0.60
N ALA A 185 15.43 -1.93 -1.47
CA ALA A 185 15.80 -3.19 -2.09
C ALA A 185 17.08 -3.75 -1.47
N PHE A 186 17.12 -5.06 -1.39
CA PHE A 186 18.28 -5.83 -0.95
C PHE A 186 18.37 -7.14 -1.75
N LYS A 187 19.52 -7.80 -1.70
CA LYS A 187 19.66 -9.15 -2.27
C LYS A 187 19.26 -10.19 -1.23
N ASN A 188 18.31 -11.04 -1.59
CA ASN A 188 17.90 -12.17 -0.76
C ASN A 188 18.92 -13.33 -0.80
N ALA A 189 18.64 -14.43 -0.12
CA ALA A 189 19.52 -15.61 -0.08
C ALA A 189 19.69 -16.31 -1.44
N GLU A 190 18.79 -16.04 -2.38
CA GLU A 190 18.77 -16.60 -3.74
C GLU A 190 19.46 -15.68 -4.76
N ASP A 191 20.10 -14.60 -4.28
CA ASP A 191 20.79 -13.58 -5.08
C ASP A 191 19.85 -12.79 -6.02
N ARG A 192 18.56 -12.69 -5.66
CA ARG A 192 17.55 -11.88 -6.34
C ARG A 192 17.28 -10.61 -5.56
N LEU A 193 16.87 -9.55 -6.27
CA LEU A 193 16.33 -8.35 -5.62
C LEU A 193 15.03 -8.68 -4.92
N ALA A 194 14.99 -8.35 -3.64
CA ALA A 194 13.80 -8.37 -2.81
C ALA A 194 13.54 -6.97 -2.27
N PHE A 195 12.31 -6.71 -1.92
CA PHE A 195 11.85 -5.38 -1.49
C PHE A 195 11.25 -5.48 -0.10
N GLN A 196 11.51 -4.49 0.73
CA GLN A 196 10.94 -4.41 2.07
C GLN A 196 10.58 -2.97 2.41
N CYS A 197 9.47 -2.80 3.13
CA CYS A 197 9.04 -1.52 3.65
C CYS A 197 9.98 -1.06 4.78
N ALA A 198 10.41 0.20 4.72
CA ALA A 198 11.22 0.82 5.76
C ALA A 198 10.44 1.95 6.42
N ASP A 199 10.30 1.88 7.75
CA ASP A 199 9.59 2.89 8.52
C ASP A 199 10.17 4.29 8.27
N SER A 200 9.34 5.16 7.71
CA SER A 200 9.73 6.53 7.40
C SER A 200 10.20 7.31 8.64
N LEU A 201 9.81 6.94 9.84
CA LEU A 201 10.31 7.55 11.07
C LEU A 201 11.79 7.21 11.33
N GLY A 202 12.25 6.07 10.80
CA GLY A 202 13.62 5.58 10.91
C GLY A 202 14.53 5.95 9.73
N VAL A 203 14.00 6.47 8.62
CA VAL A 203 14.79 6.80 7.42
C VAL A 203 15.09 8.30 7.36
N VAL A 204 16.36 8.65 7.19
CA VAL A 204 16.86 10.03 7.10
C VAL A 204 17.57 10.24 5.78
N GLU A 205 17.06 11.15 4.92
CA GLU A 205 17.70 11.54 3.67
C GLU A 205 18.74 12.64 3.92
N VAL A 206 20.00 12.36 3.62
CA VAL A 206 21.07 13.36 3.62
C VAL A 206 21.33 13.82 2.18
N ARG A 207 20.92 15.04 1.88
CA ARG A 207 21.03 15.61 0.52
C ARG A 207 22.41 16.12 0.25
N ALA A 208 22.87 15.93 -0.99
CA ALA A 208 24.09 16.52 -1.48
C ALA A 208 24.00 18.06 -1.46
N LYS A 209 25.10 18.74 -1.16
CA LYS A 209 25.14 20.20 -1.08
C LYS A 209 24.97 20.89 -2.44
N ASP A 210 25.35 20.21 -3.51
CA ASP A 210 25.52 20.80 -4.85
C ASP A 210 24.47 20.34 -5.87
N THR A 211 23.53 19.43 -5.46
CA THR A 211 22.49 18.93 -6.37
C THR A 211 21.12 18.97 -5.69
N ASP A 212 20.17 19.63 -6.35
CA ASP A 212 18.79 19.76 -5.84
C ASP A 212 18.01 18.43 -5.81
N ASP A 213 18.43 17.41 -6.56
CA ASP A 213 17.63 16.21 -6.84
C ASP A 213 18.23 14.89 -6.32
N GLY A 214 19.32 14.91 -5.53
CA GLY A 214 19.98 13.69 -5.09
C GLY A 214 20.20 13.57 -3.58
N CYS A 215 20.10 12.33 -3.07
CA CYS A 215 20.62 11.99 -1.75
C CYS A 215 22.08 11.55 -1.89
N GLU A 216 22.95 12.10 -1.04
CA GLU A 216 24.35 11.65 -0.90
C GLU A 216 24.42 10.40 -0.04
N TYR A 217 23.60 10.36 1.03
CA TYR A 217 23.44 9.23 1.93
C TYR A 217 21.99 9.07 2.33
N VAL A 218 21.61 7.83 2.64
CA VAL A 218 20.38 7.50 3.38
C VAL A 218 20.80 6.79 4.68
N ILE A 219 20.35 7.31 5.81
CA ILE A 219 20.53 6.69 7.12
C ILE A 219 19.23 5.99 7.48
N TYR A 220 19.29 4.68 7.67
CA TYR A 220 18.16 3.89 8.15
C TYR A 220 18.48 3.33 9.52
N TRP A 221 17.60 3.59 10.50
CA TRP A 221 17.76 3.10 11.85
C TRP A 221 16.48 2.47 12.38
N TYR A 222 16.66 1.41 13.14
CA TYR A 222 15.59 0.72 13.84
C TYR A 222 16.07 0.23 15.19
N VAL A 223 15.12 -0.08 16.09
CA VAL A 223 15.43 -0.62 17.42
C VAL A 223 15.31 -2.13 17.34
N GLU A 224 16.44 -2.81 17.51
CA GLU A 224 16.46 -4.25 17.64
C GLU A 224 15.80 -4.67 18.96
N ARG A 225 15.12 -5.81 18.94
CA ARG A 225 14.54 -6.37 20.17
C ARG A 225 15.63 -6.59 21.21
N ILE A 226 15.33 -6.10 22.40
CA ILE A 226 16.11 -6.09 23.60
C ILE A 226 16.63 -7.48 23.93
N ASN A 227 17.92 -7.59 24.17
CA ASN A 227 18.48 -8.77 24.75
C ASN A 227 18.17 -8.88 26.26
N GLU A 228 18.64 -9.98 26.91
CA GLU A 228 18.36 -10.34 28.30
C GLU A 228 18.60 -9.19 29.31
N ASP A 229 19.47 -8.25 28.98
CA ASP A 229 19.82 -7.09 29.82
C ASP A 229 18.81 -5.91 29.75
N LYS A 230 17.72 -6.03 28.97
CA LYS A 230 16.71 -4.97 28.74
C LYS A 230 17.26 -3.67 28.14
N LYS A 231 18.43 -3.69 27.53
CA LYS A 231 19.00 -2.54 26.83
C LYS A 231 18.42 -2.42 25.44
N ARG A 232 18.08 -1.21 25.05
CA ARG A 232 17.67 -0.90 23.67
C ARG A 232 18.91 -0.81 22.80
N ILE A 233 19.02 -1.67 21.80
CA ILE A 233 20.06 -1.60 20.79
C ILE A 233 19.45 -0.99 19.54
N LYS A 234 19.92 0.19 19.18
CA LYS A 234 19.55 0.83 17.92
C LYS A 234 20.58 0.42 16.87
N ARG A 235 20.12 -0.22 15.80
CA ARG A 235 20.90 -0.51 14.60
C ARG A 235 20.80 0.67 13.65
N ILE A 236 21.92 1.11 13.10
CA ILE A 236 21.99 2.24 12.18
C ILE A 236 22.76 1.80 10.95
N GLN A 237 22.16 1.93 9.81
CA GLN A 237 22.74 1.60 8.51
C GLN A 237 22.87 2.89 7.70
N VAL A 238 24.03 3.14 7.15
CA VAL A 238 24.29 4.31 6.30
C VAL A 238 24.58 3.82 4.90
N TYR A 239 23.70 4.16 3.99
CA TYR A 239 23.76 3.77 2.58
C TYR A 239 24.35 4.89 1.72
N ASP A 240 25.29 4.55 0.88
CA ASP A 240 25.66 5.33 -0.29
C ASP A 240 25.37 4.52 -1.58
N LYS A 241 25.84 4.99 -2.74
CA LYS A 241 25.66 4.31 -4.01
C LYS A 241 26.31 2.94 -4.09
N ASP A 242 27.42 2.76 -3.35
CA ASP A 242 28.33 1.64 -3.53
C ASP A 242 28.35 0.69 -2.34
N GLN A 243 28.05 1.18 -1.12
CA GLN A 243 28.27 0.41 0.10
C GLN A 243 27.38 0.85 1.26
N ILE A 244 27.33 -0.01 2.29
CA ILE A 244 26.56 0.16 3.51
C ILE A 244 27.51 0.12 4.69
N TRP A 245 27.44 1.10 5.59
CA TRP A 245 28.11 1.09 6.89
C TRP A 245 27.12 0.72 7.97
N PHE A 246 27.53 -0.14 8.89
CA PHE A 246 26.73 -0.61 10.00
C PHE A 246 27.25 -0.02 11.30
N TYR A 247 26.35 0.56 12.07
CA TYR A 247 26.63 1.15 13.38
C TYR A 247 25.61 0.65 14.40
N THR A 248 26.00 0.70 15.66
CA THR A 248 25.14 0.39 16.79
C THR A 248 25.15 1.53 17.79
N GLN A 249 24.02 1.71 18.47
CA GLN A 249 23.87 2.61 19.59
C GLN A 249 23.14 1.88 20.71
N VAL A 250 23.75 1.77 21.88
CA VAL A 250 23.13 1.16 23.06
C VAL A 250 22.49 2.26 23.89
N ASP A 251 21.18 2.17 24.12
CA ASP A 251 20.35 3.21 24.72
C ASP A 251 20.59 4.57 24.02
N ASP A 252 20.85 5.65 24.75
CA ASP A 252 21.18 6.97 24.20
C ASP A 252 22.69 7.27 24.19
N GLY A 253 23.50 6.22 24.19
CA GLY A 253 24.97 6.33 24.22
C GLY A 253 25.58 6.87 22.92
N SER A 254 26.87 6.71 22.76
CA SER A 254 27.59 7.03 21.53
C SER A 254 27.26 6.01 20.44
N ILE A 255 27.21 6.49 19.19
CA ILE A 255 27.15 5.63 18.01
C ILE A 255 28.56 5.07 17.79
N VAL A 256 28.64 3.77 17.57
CA VAL A 256 29.90 3.06 17.30
C VAL A 256 29.73 2.14 16.10
N LEU A 257 30.81 1.85 15.37
CA LEU A 257 30.79 0.84 14.32
C LEU A 257 30.33 -0.50 14.90
N ASP A 258 29.57 -1.25 14.12
CA ASP A 258 29.12 -2.58 14.54
C ASP A 258 30.22 -3.61 14.36
N ASP A 259 30.78 -4.09 15.47
CA ASP A 259 31.83 -5.11 15.50
C ASP A 259 31.32 -6.52 15.15
N ASN A 260 29.99 -6.73 15.12
CA ASN A 260 29.38 -8.01 14.74
C ASN A 260 29.33 -8.21 13.21
N GLU A 261 29.46 -7.12 12.44
CA GLU A 261 29.53 -7.22 11.00
C GLU A 261 30.96 -7.54 10.54
N PRO A 262 31.19 -8.72 9.95
CA PRO A 262 32.54 -9.17 9.60
C PRO A 262 33.21 -8.32 8.53
N VAL A 263 32.41 -7.63 7.73
CA VAL A 263 32.87 -6.69 6.69
C VAL A 263 32.08 -5.38 6.84
N ASN A 264 32.77 -4.33 7.28
CA ASN A 264 32.17 -3.00 7.47
C ASN A 264 33.14 -1.92 6.95
N PRO A 265 32.84 -1.19 5.86
CA PRO A 265 31.60 -1.21 5.07
C PRO A 265 31.44 -2.45 4.19
N LYS A 266 30.19 -2.84 3.95
CA LYS A 266 29.79 -3.91 3.07
C LYS A 266 29.34 -3.35 1.73
N PRO A 267 29.70 -3.93 0.59
CA PRO A 267 29.12 -3.55 -0.72
C PRO A 267 27.60 -3.70 -0.73
N ASN A 268 26.90 -2.90 -1.53
CA ASN A 268 25.44 -2.97 -1.63
C ASN A 268 24.95 -4.33 -2.17
N ILE A 269 25.73 -4.92 -3.06
CA ILE A 269 25.52 -6.30 -3.55
C ILE A 269 26.65 -7.16 -3.03
N VAL A 270 26.33 -8.30 -2.42
CA VAL A 270 27.31 -9.33 -2.03
C VAL A 270 26.76 -10.65 -2.54
N TRP A 271 27.56 -11.36 -3.32
CA TRP A 271 27.24 -12.70 -3.78
C TRP A 271 28.38 -13.68 -3.56
N THR A 272 28.05 -14.94 -3.37
CA THR A 272 29.02 -16.00 -3.13
C THR A 272 29.06 -16.90 -4.37
N ASP A 273 30.25 -17.07 -4.96
CA ASP A 273 30.42 -18.01 -6.05
C ASP A 273 30.24 -19.46 -5.54
N PRO A 274 29.23 -20.20 -6.00
CA PRO A 274 28.94 -21.54 -5.51
C PRO A 274 30.04 -22.54 -5.82
N LYS A 275 30.94 -22.24 -6.77
CA LYS A 275 32.05 -23.14 -7.16
C LYS A 275 33.29 -22.92 -6.32
N THR A 276 33.60 -21.69 -5.95
CA THR A 276 34.84 -21.35 -5.24
C THR A 276 34.60 -21.02 -3.76
N GLY A 277 33.37 -20.75 -3.37
CA GLY A 277 33.02 -20.27 -2.02
C GLY A 277 33.51 -18.85 -1.72
N ASN A 278 34.05 -18.14 -2.71
CA ASN A 278 34.53 -16.79 -2.55
C ASN A 278 33.36 -15.80 -2.56
N GLN A 279 33.42 -14.81 -1.68
CA GLN A 279 32.49 -13.70 -1.70
C GLN A 279 33.00 -12.57 -2.58
N TYR A 280 32.13 -12.08 -3.42
CA TYR A 280 32.35 -10.92 -4.29
C TYR A 280 31.39 -9.82 -3.91
N GLY A 281 31.81 -8.59 -4.11
CA GLY A 281 30.96 -7.41 -3.86
C GLY A 281 30.88 -6.57 -5.11
N ASP A 282 29.68 -6.04 -5.38
CA ASP A 282 29.42 -5.10 -6.45
C ASP A 282 28.57 -3.94 -5.93
N SER A 283 28.38 -2.93 -6.76
CA SER A 283 27.63 -1.71 -6.47
C SER A 283 26.37 -1.65 -7.31
N LEU A 284 25.25 -1.29 -6.69
CA LEU A 284 24.02 -0.94 -7.41
C LEU A 284 24.17 0.35 -8.23
N GLY A 285 25.14 1.21 -7.87
CA GLY A 285 25.34 2.50 -8.54
C GLY A 285 24.31 3.58 -8.15
N PHE A 286 23.37 3.24 -7.28
CA PHE A 286 22.37 4.15 -6.71
C PHE A 286 22.02 3.71 -5.29
N ILE A 287 21.38 4.59 -4.52
CA ILE A 287 20.91 4.26 -3.16
C ILE A 287 19.57 3.51 -3.29
N PRO A 288 19.45 2.28 -2.78
CA PRO A 288 18.28 1.41 -3.01
C PRO A 288 17.08 1.76 -2.13
N PHE A 289 16.72 3.04 -2.07
CA PHE A 289 15.56 3.53 -1.32
C PHE A 289 14.65 4.34 -2.22
N TRP A 290 13.37 4.02 -2.22
CA TRP A 290 12.32 4.77 -2.92
C TRP A 290 11.29 5.27 -1.93
N ARG A 291 10.92 6.55 -2.05
CA ARG A 291 9.91 7.17 -1.20
C ARG A 291 8.58 7.28 -1.93
N LEU A 292 7.53 6.76 -1.33
CA LEU A 292 6.15 7.02 -1.73
C LEU A 292 5.58 8.14 -0.88
N ASP A 293 5.18 9.23 -1.53
CA ASP A 293 4.53 10.37 -0.87
C ASP A 293 3.01 10.29 -1.01
N ASN A 294 2.26 10.37 0.07
CA ASN A 294 0.79 10.42 0.06
C ASN A 294 0.26 11.62 -0.75
N ASN A 295 0.93 12.76 -0.61
CA ASN A 295 0.66 13.96 -1.37
C ASN A 295 1.93 14.83 -1.48
N ARG A 296 1.90 15.87 -2.33
CA ARG A 296 3.07 16.75 -2.54
C ARG A 296 3.62 17.37 -1.26
N LYS A 297 2.77 17.58 -0.24
CA LYS A 297 3.16 18.20 1.04
C LYS A 297 3.52 17.17 2.10
N GLN A 298 3.43 15.88 1.80
CA GLN A 298 3.69 14.79 2.74
C GLN A 298 2.79 14.84 3.98
N PHE A 299 1.52 15.18 3.77
CA PHE A 299 0.54 15.19 4.86
C PHE A 299 -0.14 13.83 5.00
N SER A 300 -0.27 13.39 6.25
CA SER A 300 -1.09 12.26 6.65
C SER A 300 -2.57 12.47 6.29
N ASP A 301 -3.29 11.38 6.05
CA ASP A 301 -4.74 11.37 5.88
C ASP A 301 -5.48 11.79 7.16
N LEU A 302 -4.82 11.75 8.31
CA LEU A 302 -5.33 12.26 9.58
C LEU A 302 -5.59 13.77 9.55
N LYS A 303 -4.77 14.53 8.81
CA LYS A 303 -4.76 16.00 8.91
C LYS A 303 -6.13 16.68 8.77
N PRO A 304 -6.99 16.32 7.80
CA PRO A 304 -8.31 16.95 7.64
C PRO A 304 -9.33 16.53 8.71
N ILE A 305 -9.13 15.42 9.40
CA ILE A 305 -10.13 14.82 10.29
C ILE A 305 -9.71 14.72 11.75
N LYS A 306 -8.43 15.03 12.09
CA LYS A 306 -7.93 14.92 13.48
C LYS A 306 -8.83 15.62 14.48
N GLY A 307 -9.20 16.88 14.22
CA GLY A 307 -10.02 17.63 15.14
C GLY A 307 -11.43 17.07 15.34
N LEU A 308 -11.98 16.40 14.32
CA LEU A 308 -13.28 15.71 14.44
C LEU A 308 -13.16 14.42 15.25
N ILE A 309 -12.10 13.66 15.05
CA ILE A 309 -11.83 12.45 15.84
C ILE A 309 -11.61 12.81 17.31
N ASP A 310 -10.82 13.85 17.58
CA ASP A 310 -10.58 14.34 18.95
C ASP A 310 -11.89 14.80 19.65
N ASP A 311 -12.77 15.47 18.91
CA ASP A 311 -14.06 15.93 19.43
C ASP A 311 -15.03 14.76 19.66
N TYR A 312 -15.07 13.81 18.72
CA TYR A 312 -15.86 12.58 18.86
C TYR A 312 -15.45 11.78 20.11
N ASP A 313 -14.15 11.52 20.26
CA ASP A 313 -13.60 10.79 21.40
C ASP A 313 -13.96 11.50 22.71
N LEU A 314 -13.83 12.84 22.75
CA LEU A 314 -14.16 13.63 23.92
C LEU A 314 -15.67 13.59 24.25
N MET A 315 -16.55 13.65 23.24
CA MET A 315 -18.00 13.62 23.41
C MET A 315 -18.47 12.26 23.93
N GLU A 316 -17.99 11.16 23.33
CA GLU A 316 -18.35 9.80 23.75
C GLU A 316 -17.79 9.46 25.14
N CYS A 317 -16.54 9.81 25.43
CA CYS A 317 -15.97 9.67 26.77
C CYS A 317 -16.74 10.53 27.79
N GLY A 318 -17.13 11.74 27.41
CA GLY A 318 -17.93 12.62 28.26
C GLY A 318 -19.34 12.08 28.54
N LEU A 319 -19.96 11.39 27.57
CA LEU A 319 -21.24 10.71 27.78
C LEU A 319 -21.06 9.53 28.75
N SER A 320 -20.04 8.70 28.54
CA SER A 320 -19.70 7.60 29.44
C SER A 320 -19.45 8.07 30.87
N ASN A 321 -18.68 9.16 31.05
CA ASN A 321 -18.41 9.74 32.36
C ASN A 321 -19.70 10.22 33.04
N ASN A 322 -20.57 10.91 32.29
CA ASN A 322 -21.84 11.39 32.85
C ASN A 322 -22.76 10.25 33.31
N VAL A 323 -22.82 9.17 32.51
CA VAL A 323 -23.58 7.98 32.91
C VAL A 323 -23.01 7.37 34.19
N GLN A 324 -21.68 7.25 34.28
CA GLN A 324 -21.02 6.68 35.47
C GLN A 324 -21.20 7.57 36.72
N ASP A 325 -21.08 8.87 36.58
CA ASP A 325 -21.14 9.82 37.72
C ASP A 325 -22.58 10.04 38.21
N PHE A 326 -23.58 9.98 37.31
CA PHE A 326 -24.98 10.30 37.61
C PHE A 326 -25.92 9.09 37.53
N ASP A 327 -25.40 7.87 37.40
CA ASP A 327 -26.20 6.61 37.44
C ASP A 327 -26.91 6.44 38.81
N THR A 328 -26.26 6.92 39.87
CA THR A 328 -26.85 6.88 41.21
C THR A 328 -27.55 8.20 41.52
N PRO A 329 -28.82 8.16 41.93
CA PRO A 329 -29.57 9.38 42.25
C PRO A 329 -28.98 10.11 43.46
N ILE A 330 -29.07 11.45 43.45
CA ILE A 330 -28.70 12.27 44.59
C ILE A 330 -29.87 12.28 45.59
N HIS A 331 -29.62 11.82 46.80
CA HIS A 331 -30.59 11.86 47.86
C HIS A 331 -30.49 13.15 48.66
N LEU A 332 -31.50 14.02 48.53
CA LEU A 332 -31.65 15.22 49.35
C LEU A 332 -32.42 14.88 50.59
N VAL A 333 -31.75 14.91 51.72
CA VAL A 333 -32.36 14.61 53.03
C VAL A 333 -32.68 15.91 53.72
N LYS A 334 -33.97 16.15 54.04
CA LYS A 334 -34.45 17.31 54.75
C LYS A 334 -34.77 16.91 56.21
N GLY A 335 -34.44 17.79 57.17
CA GLY A 335 -34.79 17.58 58.58
C GLY A 335 -34.02 16.48 59.27
N PHE A 336 -32.85 16.09 58.75
CA PHE A 336 -32.02 15.06 59.36
C PHE A 336 -31.09 15.67 60.42
N ASN A 337 -31.38 15.38 61.68
CA ASN A 337 -30.58 15.82 62.82
C ASN A 337 -29.58 14.76 63.32
N GLY A 338 -29.30 13.76 62.50
CA GLY A 338 -28.40 12.66 62.84
C GLY A 338 -26.94 13.01 62.61
N ASP A 339 -26.07 12.56 63.50
CA ASP A 339 -24.65 12.85 63.47
C ASP A 339 -23.86 12.01 62.45
N ASN A 340 -24.49 11.04 61.77
CA ASN A 340 -23.76 10.09 60.94
C ASN A 340 -24.38 9.90 59.55
N LEU A 341 -23.96 10.77 58.61
CA LEU A 341 -24.33 10.66 57.19
C LEU A 341 -23.85 9.40 56.51
N ASN A 342 -22.75 8.79 57.00
CA ASN A 342 -22.22 7.52 56.45
C ASN A 342 -23.16 6.33 56.79
N GLU A 343 -23.72 6.33 57.99
CA GLU A 343 -24.68 5.28 58.40
C GLU A 343 -26.00 5.42 57.61
N LEU A 344 -26.43 6.64 57.36
CA LEU A 344 -27.58 6.95 56.52
C LEU A 344 -27.33 6.46 55.07
N GLN A 345 -26.19 6.77 54.51
CA GLN A 345 -25.80 6.32 53.16
C GLN A 345 -25.76 4.78 53.07
N GLN A 346 -25.23 4.14 54.10
CA GLN A 346 -25.17 2.68 54.18
C GLN A 346 -26.58 2.04 54.30
N ASN A 347 -27.46 2.66 55.08
CA ASN A 347 -28.86 2.20 55.20
C ASN A 347 -29.65 2.39 53.91
N ILE A 348 -29.45 3.47 53.17
CA ILE A 348 -30.05 3.69 51.85
C ILE A 348 -29.54 2.63 50.86
N LYS A 349 -28.24 2.37 50.84
CA LYS A 349 -27.64 1.37 49.91
C LYS A 349 -28.05 -0.06 50.24
N THR A 350 -28.08 -0.45 51.51
CA THR A 350 -28.26 -1.86 51.91
C THR A 350 -29.70 -2.20 52.27
N LYS A 351 -30.37 -1.34 53.05
CA LYS A 351 -31.72 -1.61 53.55
C LYS A 351 -32.83 -1.00 52.72
N LYS A 352 -32.49 0.03 51.88
CA LYS A 352 -33.44 0.79 51.06
C LYS A 352 -34.63 1.41 51.85
N ILE A 353 -34.46 1.52 53.16
CA ILE A 353 -35.48 2.06 54.11
C ILE A 353 -34.79 3.10 54.97
N MET A 354 -35.46 4.24 55.16
CA MET A 354 -35.02 5.32 56.02
C MET A 354 -36.19 5.83 56.86
N GLY A 355 -35.94 6.02 58.13
CA GLY A 355 -36.86 6.77 59.00
C GLY A 355 -36.58 8.25 58.92
N VAL A 356 -37.64 9.08 58.83
CA VAL A 356 -37.56 10.54 58.82
C VAL A 356 -38.45 11.08 59.92
N ASP A 357 -38.09 12.23 60.53
CA ASP A 357 -38.93 12.95 61.50
C ASP A 357 -40.17 13.55 60.84
N SER A 358 -41.13 14.02 61.65
CA SER A 358 -42.43 14.51 61.18
C SER A 358 -42.35 15.60 60.13
N ASP A 359 -41.29 16.40 60.15
CA ASP A 359 -41.03 17.50 59.19
C ASP A 359 -39.89 17.19 58.22
N GLY A 360 -39.36 15.97 58.29
CA GLY A 360 -38.28 15.48 57.45
C GLY A 360 -38.76 14.81 56.16
N GLY A 361 -37.90 14.73 55.17
CA GLY A 361 -38.20 14.03 53.90
C GLY A 361 -36.94 13.63 53.13
N LEU A 362 -37.13 12.66 52.28
CA LEU A 362 -36.13 12.27 51.28
C LEU A 362 -36.65 12.68 49.91
N GLU A 363 -35.90 13.49 49.23
CA GLU A 363 -36.17 13.84 47.86
C GLU A 363 -35.06 13.23 47.01
N VAL A 364 -35.45 12.55 45.94
CA VAL A 364 -34.52 11.93 45.00
C VAL A 364 -34.38 12.87 43.83
N LEU A 365 -33.19 13.39 43.62
CA LEU A 365 -32.85 14.23 42.49
C LEU A 365 -32.10 13.37 41.45
N THR A 366 -32.64 13.33 40.26
CA THR A 366 -31.96 12.76 39.10
C THR A 366 -31.44 13.90 38.23
N VAL A 367 -30.22 13.80 37.77
CA VAL A 367 -29.63 14.76 36.85
C VAL A 367 -29.96 14.34 35.43
N ASP A 368 -30.66 15.18 34.69
CA ASP A 368 -30.91 14.92 33.27
C ASP A 368 -29.62 15.06 32.47
N ILE A 369 -29.16 13.95 31.91
CA ILE A 369 -28.02 13.93 30.99
C ILE A 369 -28.53 14.38 29.62
N PRO A 370 -27.87 15.36 28.94
CA PRO A 370 -28.29 15.84 27.63
C PRO A 370 -27.93 14.82 26.51
N TYR A 371 -28.47 13.60 26.65
CA TYR A 371 -28.17 12.46 25.78
C TYR A 371 -28.43 12.77 24.30
N GLN A 372 -29.61 13.35 23.98
CA GLN A 372 -29.98 13.64 22.60
C GLN A 372 -29.01 14.62 21.92
N ALA A 373 -28.62 15.69 22.63
CA ALA A 373 -27.68 16.65 22.06
C ALA A 373 -26.31 16.06 21.80
N ARG A 374 -25.83 15.21 22.73
CA ARG A 374 -24.54 14.52 22.58
C ARG A 374 -24.58 13.51 21.45
N LYS A 375 -25.62 12.68 21.38
CA LYS A 375 -25.81 11.72 20.31
C LYS A 375 -25.88 12.39 18.95
N THR A 376 -26.68 13.46 18.80
CA THR A 376 -26.77 14.20 17.54
C THR A 376 -25.40 14.75 17.12
N LYS A 377 -24.61 15.26 18.07
CA LYS A 377 -23.27 15.77 17.79
C LYS A 377 -22.31 14.64 17.37
N ALA A 378 -22.32 13.51 18.06
CA ALA A 378 -21.52 12.34 17.70
C ALA A 378 -21.88 11.80 16.29
N ASP A 379 -23.19 11.69 15.98
CA ASP A 379 -23.66 11.26 14.65
C ASP A 379 -23.21 12.23 13.54
N GLU A 380 -23.18 13.56 13.82
CA GLU A 380 -22.68 14.57 12.87
C GLU A 380 -21.16 14.48 12.69
N ASP A 381 -20.40 14.28 13.77
CA ASP A 381 -18.95 14.14 13.71
C ASP A 381 -18.56 12.88 12.96
N GLU A 382 -19.18 11.74 13.26
CA GLU A 382 -18.97 10.49 12.53
C GLU A 382 -19.21 10.67 11.02
N LYS A 383 -20.35 11.26 10.65
CA LYS A 383 -20.66 11.54 9.24
C LYS A 383 -19.61 12.45 8.58
N ASN A 384 -19.12 13.46 9.29
CA ASN A 384 -18.13 14.38 8.76
C ASN A 384 -16.73 13.75 8.71
N ILE A 385 -16.39 12.85 9.65
CA ILE A 385 -15.13 12.08 9.62
C ILE A 385 -15.06 11.26 8.32
N TYR A 386 -16.09 10.47 8.00
CA TYR A 386 -16.11 9.68 6.75
C TYR A 386 -16.14 10.57 5.50
N ARG A 387 -16.90 11.67 5.51
CA ARG A 387 -16.97 12.61 4.38
C ARG A 387 -15.63 13.29 4.10
N PHE A 388 -14.98 13.84 5.12
CA PHE A 388 -13.70 14.56 4.96
C PHE A 388 -12.51 13.61 4.90
N GLY A 389 -12.61 12.42 5.50
CA GLY A 389 -11.67 11.31 5.35
C GLY A 389 -11.75 10.64 3.97
N MET A 390 -12.82 10.95 3.19
CA MET A 390 -13.04 10.37 1.85
C MET A 390 -13.12 8.83 1.88
N GLY A 391 -13.84 8.28 2.85
CA GLY A 391 -14.18 6.87 2.96
C GLY A 391 -15.69 6.68 3.08
N PHE A 392 -16.13 5.47 3.30
CA PHE A 392 -17.53 5.16 3.54
C PHE A 392 -17.73 4.52 4.91
N ASN A 393 -18.88 4.78 5.51
CA ASN A 393 -19.25 4.18 6.79
C ASN A 393 -19.84 2.80 6.55
N SER A 394 -19.13 1.74 6.98
CA SER A 394 -19.56 0.35 6.86
C SER A 394 -20.79 0.02 7.73
N SER A 395 -21.01 0.77 8.83
CA SER A 395 -22.16 0.57 9.73
C SER A 395 -23.51 1.01 9.13
N GLN A 396 -23.49 1.85 8.10
CA GLN A 396 -24.70 2.34 7.41
C GLN A 396 -25.18 1.40 6.29
N THR A 397 -24.83 0.13 6.33
CA THR A 397 -25.42 -0.89 5.48
C THR A 397 -26.88 -1.09 5.91
N GLY A 398 -27.80 -0.43 5.20
CA GLY A 398 -29.25 -0.61 5.46
C GLY A 398 -29.70 -2.04 5.21
N ASP A 399 -30.66 -2.52 6.02
CA ASP A 399 -31.38 -3.77 5.81
C ASP A 399 -32.15 -3.72 4.49
N GLY A 400 -31.56 -4.14 3.39
CA GLY A 400 -32.27 -4.16 2.11
C GLY A 400 -31.36 -4.37 0.90
N ASN A 401 -31.98 -4.67 -0.22
CA ASN A 401 -31.34 -4.87 -1.52
C ASN A 401 -30.65 -3.57 -1.97
N ILE A 402 -29.38 -3.40 -1.63
CA ILE A 402 -28.59 -2.22 -2.02
C ILE A 402 -28.23 -2.37 -3.49
N THR A 403 -28.68 -1.42 -4.31
CA THR A 403 -28.39 -1.43 -5.74
C THR A 403 -26.92 -1.08 -6.03
N ASN A 404 -26.40 -1.58 -7.15
CA ASN A 404 -25.04 -1.27 -7.61
C ASN A 404 -24.79 0.25 -7.74
N VAL A 405 -25.81 1.02 -8.06
CA VAL A 405 -25.72 2.50 -8.12
C VAL A 405 -25.43 3.08 -6.75
N VAL A 406 -26.06 2.56 -5.69
CA VAL A 406 -25.81 3.02 -4.31
C VAL A 406 -24.41 2.60 -3.85
N ILE A 407 -23.99 1.38 -4.17
CA ILE A 407 -22.65 0.90 -3.88
C ILE A 407 -21.60 1.81 -4.55
N ARG A 408 -21.69 2.02 -5.86
CA ARG A 408 -20.78 2.91 -6.60
C ARG A 408 -20.78 4.34 -6.05
N SER A 409 -21.94 4.87 -5.67
CA SER A 409 -22.04 6.20 -5.07
C SER A 409 -21.27 6.31 -3.75
N ARG A 410 -21.28 5.25 -2.93
CA ARG A 410 -20.50 5.18 -1.67
C ARG A 410 -19.00 5.16 -1.93
N TYR A 411 -18.54 4.43 -2.94
CA TYR A 411 -17.13 4.34 -3.31
C TYR A 411 -16.60 5.58 -4.04
N THR A 412 -17.44 6.48 -4.54
CA THR A 412 -17.00 7.65 -5.34
C THR A 412 -15.95 8.52 -4.63
N LEU A 413 -16.08 8.76 -3.32
CA LEU A 413 -15.11 9.55 -2.57
C LEU A 413 -13.80 8.79 -2.39
N LEU A 414 -13.87 7.49 -2.16
CA LEU A 414 -12.72 6.62 -2.04
C LEU A 414 -11.97 6.53 -3.37
N ASP A 415 -12.67 6.39 -4.50
CA ASP A 415 -12.10 6.43 -5.86
C ASP A 415 -11.31 7.71 -6.11
N LEU A 416 -11.87 8.87 -5.74
CA LEU A 416 -11.18 10.14 -5.89
C LEU A 416 -9.90 10.23 -5.02
N LYS A 417 -9.93 9.62 -3.83
CA LYS A 417 -8.78 9.57 -2.93
C LYS A 417 -7.69 8.66 -3.48
N VAL A 418 -8.09 7.46 -3.91
CA VAL A 418 -7.21 6.41 -4.45
C VAL A 418 -6.61 6.86 -5.78
N GLY A 419 -7.37 7.41 -6.71
CA GLY A 419 -6.86 7.89 -8.00
C GLY A 419 -5.78 8.98 -7.89
N LYS A 420 -5.78 9.77 -6.80
CA LYS A 420 -4.68 10.72 -6.53
C LYS A 420 -3.39 10.02 -6.11
N LEU A 421 -3.49 8.93 -5.35
CA LEU A 421 -2.33 8.16 -4.91
C LEU A 421 -1.84 7.23 -6.02
N GLU A 422 -2.73 6.66 -6.83
CA GLU A 422 -2.42 5.81 -7.98
C GLU A 422 -1.40 6.46 -8.94
N MET A 423 -1.61 7.72 -9.30
CA MET A 423 -0.65 8.45 -10.16
C MET A 423 0.75 8.52 -9.55
N ARG A 424 0.85 8.56 -8.22
CA ARG A 424 2.13 8.57 -7.49
C ARG A 424 2.72 7.18 -7.42
N LEU A 425 1.86 6.19 -7.16
CA LEU A 425 2.23 4.79 -7.14
C LEU A 425 2.75 4.32 -8.51
N LYS A 426 2.06 4.67 -9.60
CA LYS A 426 2.56 4.42 -10.97
C LYS A 426 3.95 5.04 -11.21
N ARG A 427 4.19 6.27 -10.72
CA ARG A 427 5.50 6.90 -10.83
C ARG A 427 6.56 6.20 -9.96
N PHE A 428 6.19 5.80 -8.77
CA PHE A 428 7.03 5.06 -7.83
C PHE A 428 7.45 3.70 -8.40
N LEU A 429 6.49 2.91 -8.88
CA LEU A 429 6.74 1.61 -9.51
C LEU A 429 7.63 1.70 -10.75
N LYS A 430 7.53 2.79 -11.53
CA LYS A 430 8.44 3.03 -12.66
C LYS A 430 9.92 3.04 -12.27
N GLY A 431 10.24 3.51 -11.08
CA GLY A 431 11.60 3.49 -10.54
C GLY A 431 12.07 2.07 -10.23
N ILE A 432 11.21 1.28 -9.61
CA ILE A 432 11.46 -0.10 -9.21
C ILE A 432 11.58 -1.01 -10.44
N ILE A 433 10.60 -0.94 -11.35
CA ILE A 433 10.57 -1.76 -12.57
C ILE A 433 11.86 -1.58 -13.39
N LYS A 434 12.40 -0.38 -13.49
CA LYS A 434 13.67 -0.17 -14.21
C LYS A 434 14.82 -0.97 -13.61
N VAL A 435 14.90 -1.01 -12.29
CA VAL A 435 15.97 -1.73 -11.60
C VAL A 435 15.77 -3.24 -11.73
N VAL A 436 14.52 -3.71 -11.61
CA VAL A 436 14.18 -5.12 -11.85
C VAL A 436 14.50 -5.53 -13.28
N MET A 437 14.17 -4.69 -14.28
CA MET A 437 14.50 -4.94 -15.68
C MET A 437 16.00 -5.02 -15.94
N ASP A 438 16.79 -4.12 -15.32
CA ASP A 438 18.25 -4.14 -15.43
C ASP A 438 18.81 -5.44 -14.83
N GLU A 439 18.23 -5.94 -13.75
CA GLU A 439 18.60 -7.22 -13.16
C GLU A 439 18.21 -8.40 -14.05
N ILE A 440 16.97 -8.48 -14.54
CA ILE A 440 16.50 -9.53 -15.46
C ILE A 440 17.42 -9.59 -16.69
N ASN A 441 17.72 -8.44 -17.30
CA ASN A 441 18.62 -8.37 -18.43
C ASN A 441 20.04 -8.88 -18.12
N THR A 442 20.52 -8.58 -16.91
CA THR A 442 21.85 -9.03 -16.47
C THR A 442 21.88 -10.54 -16.22
N MET A 443 20.87 -11.10 -15.59
CA MET A 443 20.80 -12.52 -15.23
C MET A 443 20.54 -13.42 -16.45
N HIS A 444 19.65 -13.00 -17.35
CA HIS A 444 19.20 -13.81 -18.48
C HIS A 444 19.86 -13.43 -19.82
N GLY A 445 20.63 -12.33 -19.85
CA GLY A 445 21.30 -11.84 -21.08
C GLY A 445 20.31 -11.30 -22.12
N THR A 446 19.19 -10.80 -21.68
CA THR A 446 18.13 -10.16 -22.49
C THR A 446 18.35 -8.66 -22.63
N ASP A 447 17.55 -7.97 -23.45
CA ASP A 447 17.59 -6.51 -23.64
C ASP A 447 16.17 -5.93 -23.57
N TYR A 448 15.40 -6.30 -22.55
CA TYR A 448 14.07 -5.76 -22.30
C TYR A 448 14.16 -4.30 -21.86
N GLN A 449 13.19 -3.49 -22.26
CA GLN A 449 13.14 -2.07 -21.94
C GLN A 449 11.89 -1.73 -21.15
N PHE A 450 11.95 -0.69 -20.34
CA PHE A 450 10.80 -0.21 -19.56
C PHE A 450 9.53 0.02 -20.40
N LYS A 451 9.67 0.37 -21.70
CA LYS A 451 8.54 0.55 -22.63
C LYS A 451 7.78 -0.75 -22.94
N ASP A 452 8.38 -1.90 -22.63
CA ASP A 452 7.83 -3.24 -22.87
C ASP A 452 6.92 -3.69 -21.72
N VAL A 453 6.77 -2.85 -20.68
CA VAL A 453 5.90 -3.08 -19.53
C VAL A 453 4.81 -2.02 -19.48
N ASP A 454 3.60 -2.43 -19.19
CA ASP A 454 2.47 -1.57 -18.83
C ASP A 454 2.15 -1.67 -17.35
N ILE A 455 1.64 -0.58 -16.78
CA ILE A 455 1.19 -0.51 -15.38
C ILE A 455 -0.26 -0.05 -15.40
N ASP A 456 -1.18 -0.95 -15.12
CA ASP A 456 -2.59 -0.61 -15.04
C ASP A 456 -3.24 -1.18 -13.80
N PHE A 457 -3.97 -0.31 -13.07
CA PHE A 457 -4.70 -0.68 -11.87
C PHE A 457 -6.18 -0.72 -12.18
N THR A 458 -6.75 -1.91 -12.17
CA THR A 458 -8.20 -2.12 -12.29
C THR A 458 -8.74 -2.45 -10.91
N PHE A 459 -9.41 -1.48 -10.28
CA PHE A 459 -9.96 -1.65 -8.93
C PHE A 459 -11.27 -2.39 -8.95
N ASN A 460 -11.37 -3.45 -8.17
CA ASN A 460 -12.60 -4.22 -8.01
C ASN A 460 -13.55 -3.53 -7.02
N VAL A 461 -14.66 -3.02 -7.53
CA VAL A 461 -15.75 -2.51 -6.69
C VAL A 461 -16.70 -3.65 -6.39
N PRO A 462 -17.00 -3.95 -5.11
CA PRO A 462 -18.01 -4.93 -4.76
C PRO A 462 -19.32 -4.63 -5.49
N THR A 463 -19.94 -5.65 -6.06
CA THR A 463 -21.20 -5.55 -6.78
C THR A 463 -22.26 -6.43 -6.14
N ASN A 464 -23.52 -6.04 -6.29
CA ASN A 464 -24.65 -6.87 -5.87
C ASN A 464 -24.87 -7.97 -6.90
N GLU A 465 -24.48 -9.20 -6.57
CA GLU A 465 -24.61 -10.36 -7.46
C GLU A 465 -26.05 -10.61 -7.90
N GLN A 466 -27.05 -10.39 -7.03
CA GLN A 466 -28.45 -10.57 -7.38
C GLN A 466 -28.90 -9.57 -8.45
N GLU A 467 -28.46 -8.31 -8.33
CA GLU A 467 -28.74 -7.28 -9.33
C GLU A 467 -28.00 -7.56 -10.63
N ASN A 468 -26.74 -8.04 -10.57
CA ASN A 468 -25.98 -8.44 -11.76
C ASN A 468 -26.67 -9.58 -12.50
N VAL A 469 -27.10 -10.62 -11.80
CA VAL A 469 -27.85 -11.74 -12.39
C VAL A 469 -29.17 -11.25 -12.99
N GLN A 470 -29.88 -10.35 -12.30
CA GLN A 470 -31.15 -9.79 -12.84
C GLN A 470 -30.90 -8.89 -14.06
N ASN A 471 -29.84 -8.09 -14.07
CA ASN A 471 -29.45 -7.26 -15.22
C ASN A 471 -29.05 -8.14 -16.40
N ALA A 472 -28.19 -9.15 -16.19
CA ALA A 472 -27.81 -10.10 -17.23
C ALA A 472 -29.03 -10.84 -17.82
N LYS A 473 -29.98 -11.23 -16.94
CA LYS A 473 -31.24 -11.81 -17.41
C LYS A 473 -32.07 -10.83 -18.26
N THR A 474 -32.14 -9.58 -17.82
CA THR A 474 -32.89 -8.52 -18.56
C THR A 474 -32.20 -8.19 -19.87
N GLU A 475 -30.87 -8.19 -19.92
CA GLU A 475 -30.07 -8.03 -21.14
C GLU A 475 -30.34 -9.18 -22.12
N ALA A 476 -30.24 -10.43 -21.64
CA ALA A 476 -30.56 -11.62 -22.46
C ALA A 476 -32.03 -11.63 -22.98
N GLU A 477 -33.00 -11.23 -22.14
CA GLU A 477 -34.40 -11.05 -22.57
C GLU A 477 -34.53 -9.94 -23.64
N THR A 478 -33.78 -8.86 -23.50
CA THR A 478 -33.75 -7.74 -24.47
C THR A 478 -33.13 -8.18 -25.80
N GLU A 479 -32.02 -8.92 -25.75
CA GLU A 479 -31.39 -9.51 -26.95
C GLU A 479 -32.33 -10.49 -27.64
N GLN A 480 -33.01 -11.35 -26.88
CA GLN A 480 -34.00 -12.27 -27.42
C GLN A 480 -35.17 -11.52 -28.08
N ILE A 481 -35.65 -10.42 -27.48
CA ILE A 481 -36.72 -9.58 -28.08
C ILE A 481 -36.20 -8.93 -29.37
N ARG A 482 -34.95 -8.43 -29.39
CA ARG A 482 -34.34 -7.85 -30.62
C ARG A 482 -34.21 -8.90 -31.73
N LEU A 483 -33.68 -10.09 -31.39
CA LEU A 483 -33.58 -11.22 -32.32
C LEU A 483 -34.97 -11.60 -32.89
N ASN A 484 -35.94 -11.75 -32.02
CA ASN A 484 -37.32 -12.05 -32.46
C ASN A 484 -37.91 -10.96 -33.35
N SER A 485 -37.60 -9.68 -33.08
CA SER A 485 -38.06 -8.55 -33.90
C SER A 485 -37.46 -8.60 -35.32
N ILE A 486 -36.16 -8.93 -35.43
CA ILE A 486 -35.49 -9.11 -36.74
C ILE A 486 -36.06 -10.32 -37.46
N LEU A 487 -36.22 -11.46 -36.78
CA LEU A 487 -36.80 -12.67 -37.38
C LEU A 487 -38.25 -12.47 -37.88
N ASN A 488 -39.05 -11.68 -37.17
CA ASN A 488 -40.43 -11.36 -37.61
C ASN A 488 -40.51 -10.53 -38.89
N VAL A 489 -39.48 -9.73 -39.18
CA VAL A 489 -39.41 -8.92 -40.43
C VAL A 489 -38.47 -9.53 -41.47
N ALA A 490 -37.86 -10.67 -41.20
CA ALA A 490 -36.89 -11.35 -42.07
C ALA A 490 -37.42 -11.58 -43.48
N THR A 491 -38.71 -11.98 -43.61
CA THR A 491 -39.35 -12.21 -44.91
C THR A 491 -39.50 -10.94 -45.75
N VAL A 492 -39.42 -9.76 -45.15
CA VAL A 492 -39.56 -8.46 -45.80
C VAL A 492 -38.21 -7.84 -46.16
N ILE A 493 -37.23 -7.97 -45.28
CA ILE A 493 -35.90 -7.34 -45.44
C ILE A 493 -34.90 -8.22 -46.20
N GLY A 494 -35.14 -9.54 -46.26
CA GLY A 494 -34.28 -10.51 -46.93
C GLY A 494 -33.23 -11.15 -46.02
N ASP A 495 -32.68 -12.30 -46.46
CA ASP A 495 -31.80 -13.15 -45.63
C ASP A 495 -30.49 -12.47 -45.27
N ASP A 496 -29.91 -11.69 -46.17
CA ASP A 496 -28.63 -11.00 -45.97
C ASP A 496 -28.69 -9.91 -44.89
N GLU A 497 -29.69 -9.03 -44.95
CA GLU A 497 -29.92 -8.00 -43.96
C GLU A 497 -30.36 -8.57 -42.60
N THR A 498 -31.08 -9.71 -42.62
CA THR A 498 -31.44 -10.45 -41.40
C THR A 498 -30.20 -11.02 -40.74
N LEU A 499 -29.27 -11.62 -41.51
CA LEU A 499 -28.02 -12.15 -41.00
C LEU A 499 -27.12 -11.05 -40.40
N LYS A 500 -27.01 -9.90 -41.08
CA LYS A 500 -26.27 -8.73 -40.54
C LYS A 500 -26.84 -8.27 -39.21
N GLY A 501 -28.15 -8.13 -39.10
CA GLY A 501 -28.80 -7.72 -37.86
C GLY A 501 -28.61 -8.74 -36.71
N ILE A 502 -28.57 -10.03 -37.02
CA ILE A 502 -28.27 -11.08 -36.02
C ILE A 502 -26.81 -10.99 -35.59
N CYS A 503 -25.88 -10.84 -36.54
CA CYS A 503 -24.44 -10.69 -36.23
C CYS A 503 -24.17 -9.45 -35.36
N GLU A 504 -24.84 -8.32 -35.63
CA GLU A 504 -24.71 -7.10 -34.83
C GLU A 504 -25.23 -7.27 -33.40
N ILE A 505 -26.28 -8.06 -33.17
CA ILE A 505 -26.80 -8.32 -31.82
C ILE A 505 -25.93 -9.27 -31.04
N LEU A 506 -25.36 -10.30 -31.71
CA LEU A 506 -24.60 -11.36 -31.07
C LEU A 506 -23.06 -11.08 -31.08
N ASP A 507 -22.64 -9.91 -31.54
CA ASP A 507 -21.24 -9.50 -31.70
C ASP A 507 -20.39 -10.54 -32.49
N LEU A 508 -20.97 -11.03 -33.60
CA LEU A 508 -20.34 -12.02 -34.48
C LEU A 508 -19.85 -11.35 -35.76
N ASP A 509 -18.72 -11.87 -36.28
CA ASP A 509 -18.18 -11.42 -37.56
C ASP A 509 -19.07 -11.89 -38.72
N TYR A 510 -19.69 -10.93 -39.44
CA TYR A 510 -20.58 -11.21 -40.55
C TYR A 510 -19.86 -11.92 -41.71
N ASP A 511 -18.66 -11.48 -42.05
CA ASP A 511 -17.91 -12.01 -43.21
C ASP A 511 -17.48 -13.47 -42.95
N GLU A 512 -17.09 -13.79 -41.74
CA GLU A 512 -16.74 -15.15 -41.33
C GLU A 512 -17.98 -16.07 -41.36
N LEU A 513 -19.10 -15.62 -40.80
CA LEU A 513 -20.35 -16.40 -40.77
C LEU A 513 -20.93 -16.61 -42.16
N GLN A 514 -20.86 -15.60 -43.03
CA GLN A 514 -21.29 -15.72 -44.43
C GLN A 514 -20.45 -16.76 -45.18
N GLY A 515 -19.11 -16.72 -44.99
CA GLY A 515 -18.20 -17.72 -45.58
C GLY A 515 -18.47 -19.15 -45.09
N GLN A 516 -18.88 -19.34 -43.85
CA GLN A 516 -19.27 -20.63 -43.28
C GLN A 516 -20.60 -21.12 -43.85
N LEU A 517 -21.59 -20.23 -44.00
CA LEU A 517 -22.89 -20.54 -44.57
C LEU A 517 -22.82 -20.90 -46.08
N GLU A 518 -21.97 -20.21 -46.85
CA GLU A 518 -21.72 -20.54 -48.24
C GLU A 518 -21.16 -21.95 -48.39
N LYS A 519 -20.15 -22.31 -47.58
CA LYS A 519 -19.57 -23.68 -47.56
C LYS A 519 -20.61 -24.74 -47.18
N LEU A 520 -21.44 -24.48 -46.17
CA LEU A 520 -22.51 -25.40 -45.77
C LEU A 520 -23.57 -25.58 -46.84
N ASN A 521 -23.91 -24.52 -47.59
CA ASN A 521 -24.86 -24.58 -48.70
C ASN A 521 -24.26 -25.33 -49.92
N GLU A 522 -22.97 -25.15 -50.20
CA GLU A 522 -22.26 -25.92 -51.21
C GLU A 522 -22.22 -27.41 -50.85
N GLU A 523 -21.91 -27.77 -49.60
CA GLU A 523 -21.95 -29.17 -49.15
C GLU A 523 -23.35 -29.77 -49.19
N LYS A 524 -24.40 -29.04 -48.82
CA LYS A 524 -25.78 -29.49 -48.94
C LYS A 524 -26.20 -29.67 -50.39
N ASN A 525 -25.79 -28.77 -51.27
CA ASN A 525 -26.07 -28.88 -52.71
C ASN A 525 -25.33 -30.07 -53.33
N LEU A 526 -24.09 -30.33 -52.90
CA LEU A 526 -23.31 -31.50 -53.34
C LEU A 526 -23.94 -32.81 -52.87
N ASN A 527 -24.39 -32.86 -51.62
CA ASN A 527 -25.07 -34.02 -51.04
C ASN A 527 -26.45 -34.27 -51.71
N ASN A 528 -27.20 -33.22 -52.02
CA ASN A 528 -28.46 -33.32 -52.75
C ASN A 528 -28.23 -33.75 -54.19
N ALA A 529 -27.18 -33.27 -54.86
CA ALA A 529 -26.84 -33.70 -56.20
C ALA A 529 -26.37 -35.18 -56.23
N GLN A 530 -25.64 -35.64 -55.23
CA GLN A 530 -25.29 -37.05 -55.08
C GLN A 530 -26.50 -37.91 -54.79
N ALA A 531 -27.43 -37.50 -53.92
CA ALA A 531 -28.67 -38.24 -53.65
C ALA A 531 -29.61 -38.30 -54.88
N MET A 532 -29.63 -37.24 -55.72
CA MET A 532 -30.35 -37.29 -57.01
C MET A 532 -29.68 -38.22 -58.01
N LEU A 533 -28.36 -38.30 -58.04
CA LEU A 533 -27.64 -39.24 -58.89
C LEU A 533 -27.84 -40.72 -58.45
N GLU A 534 -27.85 -40.94 -57.13
CA GLU A 534 -28.18 -42.29 -56.59
C GLU A 534 -29.64 -42.65 -56.75
N GLY A 535 -30.60 -41.70 -56.71
CA GLY A 535 -31.99 -41.93 -57.02
C GLY A 535 -32.30 -42.25 -58.51
N VAL A 536 -31.51 -41.68 -59.40
CA VAL A 536 -31.60 -42.01 -60.85
C VAL A 536 -31.06 -43.41 -61.18
N VAL A 537 -30.08 -43.92 -60.43
CA VAL A 537 -29.57 -45.26 -60.62
C VAL A 537 -30.51 -46.35 -60.07
N THR A 538 -31.38 -46.03 -59.12
CA THR A 538 -32.41 -46.97 -58.61
C THR A 538 -33.66 -47.08 -59.45
N ASP A 539 -34.01 -46.04 -60.25
CA ASP A 539 -35.19 -46.10 -61.17
C ASP A 539 -34.91 -46.84 -62.47
N GLU A 540 -33.66 -47.07 -62.90
CA GLU A 540 -33.34 -47.90 -64.05
C GLU A 540 -33.35 -49.42 -63.80
N GLN A 541 -33.39 -49.86 -62.55
CA GLN A 541 -33.40 -51.30 -62.18
C GLN A 541 -34.78 -51.84 -61.78
N THR A 542 -35.85 -51.05 -61.77
CA THR A 542 -37.19 -51.51 -61.40
C THR A 542 -38.22 -51.56 -62.59
N ALA A 543 -37.71 -51.53 -63.82
CA ALA A 543 -38.58 -51.64 -65.04
C ALA A 543 -38.67 -53.05 -65.66
N GLU A 544 -38.22 -54.12 -64.98
CA GLU A 544 -38.49 -55.50 -65.39
C GLU A 544 -38.89 -56.34 -64.19
N THR A 545 -40.15 -56.45 -63.92
CA THR A 545 -40.88 -57.71 -63.69
C THR A 545 -42.33 -57.35 -63.29
N GLY A 546 -43.15 -57.79 -64.15
CA GLY A 546 -44.56 -57.52 -64.11
C GLY A 546 -45.38 -58.37 -63.17
N SER A 547 -46.60 -57.95 -63.09
CA SER A 547 -47.83 -58.76 -63.03
C SER A 547 -48.18 -59.48 -61.70
N ALA A 548 -49.37 -59.16 -61.32
CA ALA A 548 -50.39 -59.99 -60.64
C ALA A 548 -50.44 -60.01 -59.09
N ALA A 549 -51.45 -59.42 -58.57
CA ALA A 549 -52.62 -60.00 -58.00
C ALA A 549 -53.19 -59.20 -56.84
N ILE A 550 -54.37 -58.70 -56.98
CA ILE A 550 -55.33 -58.37 -55.92
C ILE A 550 -55.92 -59.70 -55.45
N PRO A 551 -56.29 -60.00 -54.19
CA PRO A 551 -57.31 -59.26 -53.46
C PRO A 551 -57.19 -59.26 -51.93
N GLU A 552 -57.93 -58.48 -51.34
CA GLU A 552 -58.85 -58.25 -50.23
C GLU A 552 -58.39 -57.20 -49.24
#